data_365a326584a0d0c65d94de99c82fe24d
#
_entry.id   365a326584a0d0c65d94de99c82fe24d
#
_cell.length_a   1.000
_cell.length_b   1.000
_cell.length_c   1.000
_cell.angle_alpha   90.00
_cell.angle_beta   90.00
_cell.angle_gamma   90.00
#
_symmetry.space_group_name_H-M   'P 1'
#
loop_
_entity.id
_entity.type
_entity.pdbx_description
1 polymer ?
#
loop_
_entity_poly.entity_id
_entity_poly.type
_entity_poly.pdbx_seq_one_letter_code
_entity_poly.pdbx_strand_id
1 'polypeptide(L)'
;MTSKNKNGFTLIETLIAVLLLAMSIAGPLTIASKGLTSTLVAKDQFIGFYLAQDAIEQVRFLRDSACLATPGDSTGCPGSAWLQGLNNCLDSVSPDGCILDSLATNPPSPAACTGGVCETMRYDATNHIFNYNPAMPLTPQKFIRTVKITNTADEAVVTVEVNWVDRAGITRVPITVRENIFRWQ
;
A
#
# COMPACT_ATOMS: atom_id res chain seq x y z
N MET A 1 -41.05 -61.25 31.90
CA MET A 1 -41.03 -59.85 31.31
C MET A 1 -40.23 -58.99 32.21
N THR A 2 -38.97 -58.67 31.80
CA THR A 2 -38.06 -57.79 32.55
C THR A 2 -38.32 -56.34 32.16
N SER A 3 -38.82 -55.56 33.12
CA SER A 3 -39.04 -54.14 33.00
C SER A 3 -37.67 -53.46 32.86
N LYS A 4 -37.35 -52.94 31.66
CA LYS A 4 -36.15 -52.18 31.38
C LYS A 4 -36.32 -50.79 31.97
N ASN A 5 -35.63 -50.48 33.07
CA ASN A 5 -35.59 -49.16 33.67
C ASN A 5 -35.07 -48.15 32.61
N LYS A 6 -35.94 -47.23 32.19
CA LYS A 6 -35.55 -46.11 31.34
C LYS A 6 -35.09 -44.98 32.26
N ASN A 7 -33.77 -44.83 32.42
CA ASN A 7 -33.19 -43.67 33.10
C ASN A 7 -33.32 -42.47 32.15
N GLY A 8 -34.08 -41.47 32.55
CA GLY A 8 -34.17 -40.19 31.85
C GLY A 8 -32.99 -39.27 32.27
N PHE A 9 -32.55 -38.38 31.37
CA PHE A 9 -31.55 -37.38 31.69
C PHE A 9 -32.09 -36.42 32.75
N THR A 10 -31.22 -36.05 33.70
CA THR A 10 -31.54 -35.03 34.71
C THR A 10 -31.39 -33.63 34.10
N LEU A 11 -32.14 -32.66 34.58
CA LEU A 11 -32.09 -31.28 34.11
C LEU A 11 -30.70 -30.68 34.29
N ILE A 12 -29.96 -31.04 35.36
CA ILE A 12 -28.60 -30.59 35.62
C ILE A 12 -27.60 -31.16 34.61
N GLU A 13 -27.79 -32.41 34.20
CA GLU A 13 -26.92 -33.07 33.23
C GLU A 13 -27.02 -32.43 31.83
N THR A 14 -28.23 -32.09 31.40
CA THR A 14 -28.44 -31.36 30.15
C THR A 14 -27.86 -29.96 30.21
N LEU A 15 -27.93 -29.28 31.33
CA LEU A 15 -27.36 -27.94 31.53
C LEU A 15 -25.84 -27.97 31.46
N ILE A 16 -25.20 -28.94 32.11
CA ILE A 16 -23.75 -29.14 32.06
C ILE A 16 -23.30 -29.50 30.63
N ALA A 17 -24.01 -30.38 29.95
CA ALA A 17 -23.70 -30.78 28.59
C ALA A 17 -23.75 -29.60 27.61
N VAL A 18 -24.75 -28.73 27.68
CA VAL A 18 -24.86 -27.53 26.85
C VAL A 18 -23.77 -26.54 27.18
N LEU A 19 -23.40 -26.36 28.46
CA LEU A 19 -22.30 -25.47 28.86
C LEU A 19 -20.96 -25.93 28.31
N LEU A 20 -20.67 -27.23 28.41
CA LEU A 20 -19.41 -27.79 27.86
C LEU A 20 -19.37 -27.68 26.33
N LEU A 21 -20.51 -27.91 25.67
CA LEU A 21 -20.61 -27.77 24.21
C LEU A 21 -20.38 -26.31 23.78
N ALA A 22 -20.98 -25.34 24.47
CA ALA A 22 -20.80 -23.93 24.19
C ALA A 22 -19.34 -23.49 24.36
N MET A 23 -18.65 -23.92 25.43
CA MET A 23 -17.23 -23.64 25.66
C MET A 23 -16.35 -24.28 24.60
N SER A 24 -16.66 -25.48 24.11
CA SER A 24 -15.86 -26.16 23.10
C SER A 24 -15.90 -25.48 21.74
N ILE A 25 -16.97 -24.76 21.41
CA ILE A 25 -17.14 -24.04 20.13
C ILE A 25 -16.59 -22.61 20.22
N ALA A 26 -16.73 -21.94 21.36
CA ALA A 26 -16.33 -20.53 21.52
C ALA A 26 -14.83 -20.31 21.30
N GLY A 27 -13.98 -21.20 21.76
CA GLY A 27 -12.53 -21.12 21.60
C GLY A 27 -12.06 -21.12 20.14
N PRO A 28 -12.36 -22.17 19.36
CA PRO A 28 -11.99 -22.23 17.94
C PRO A 28 -12.58 -21.09 17.12
N LEU A 29 -13.81 -20.65 17.38
CA LEU A 29 -14.43 -19.55 16.66
C LEU A 29 -13.68 -18.22 16.86
N THR A 30 -13.21 -17.96 18.08
CA THR A 30 -12.44 -16.77 18.40
C THR A 30 -11.08 -16.78 17.67
N ILE A 31 -10.41 -17.93 17.61
CA ILE A 31 -9.14 -18.07 16.90
C ILE A 31 -9.35 -17.88 15.39
N ALA A 32 -10.39 -18.48 14.83
CA ALA A 32 -10.71 -18.35 13.41
C ALA A 32 -10.99 -16.89 13.02
N SER A 33 -11.77 -16.16 13.80
CA SER A 33 -12.08 -14.75 13.53
C SER A 33 -10.86 -13.85 13.60
N LYS A 34 -9.96 -14.05 14.58
CA LYS A 34 -8.69 -13.32 14.68
C LYS A 34 -7.76 -13.67 13.51
N GLY A 35 -7.72 -14.92 13.10
CA GLY A 35 -6.93 -15.37 11.95
C GLY A 35 -7.37 -14.69 10.66
N LEU A 36 -8.67 -14.59 10.39
CA LEU A 36 -9.21 -13.88 9.24
C LEU A 36 -8.83 -12.39 9.23
N THR A 37 -8.97 -11.72 10.38
CA THR A 37 -8.58 -10.31 10.49
C THR A 37 -7.09 -10.11 10.23
N SER A 38 -6.23 -10.95 10.80
CA SER A 38 -4.79 -10.91 10.58
C SER A 38 -4.43 -11.12 9.10
N THR A 39 -5.09 -12.05 8.43
CA THR A 39 -4.88 -12.32 7.00
C THR A 39 -5.27 -11.11 6.13
N LEU A 40 -6.36 -10.42 6.46
CA LEU A 40 -6.77 -9.22 5.74
C LEU A 40 -5.76 -8.08 5.91
N VAL A 41 -5.26 -7.86 7.13
CA VAL A 41 -4.22 -6.86 7.39
C VAL A 41 -2.93 -7.20 6.65
N ALA A 42 -2.50 -8.46 6.67
CA ALA A 42 -1.32 -8.89 5.92
C ALA A 42 -1.48 -8.67 4.42
N LYS A 43 -2.65 -8.98 3.84
CA LYS A 43 -2.95 -8.70 2.43
C LYS A 43 -2.82 -7.21 2.11
N ASP A 44 -3.40 -6.34 2.93
CA ASP A 44 -3.36 -4.90 2.70
C ASP A 44 -1.92 -4.36 2.83
N GLN A 45 -1.11 -4.95 3.73
CA GLN A 45 0.32 -4.64 3.85
C GLN A 45 1.11 -5.03 2.60
N PHE A 46 0.85 -6.19 2.02
CA PHE A 46 1.46 -6.59 0.73
C PHE A 46 1.08 -5.63 -0.40
N ILE A 47 -0.19 -5.24 -0.49
CA ILE A 47 -0.62 -4.24 -1.47
C ILE A 47 0.16 -2.94 -1.30
N GLY A 48 0.29 -2.43 -0.07
CA GLY A 48 1.06 -1.22 0.21
C GLY A 48 2.54 -1.34 -0.20
N PHE A 49 3.15 -2.50 0.01
CA PHE A 49 4.52 -2.76 -0.43
C PHE A 49 4.66 -2.74 -1.96
N TYR A 50 3.75 -3.39 -2.69
CA TYR A 50 3.74 -3.33 -4.16
C TYR A 50 3.50 -1.92 -4.70
N LEU A 51 2.63 -1.14 -4.04
CA LEU A 51 2.42 0.26 -4.41
C LEU A 51 3.68 1.12 -4.21
N ALA A 52 4.48 0.82 -3.18
CA ALA A 52 5.75 1.48 -2.97
C ALA A 52 6.79 1.11 -4.04
N GLN A 53 6.87 -0.18 -4.40
CA GLN A 53 7.76 -0.64 -5.47
C GLN A 53 7.38 -0.06 -6.82
N ASP A 54 6.09 -0.03 -7.16
CA ASP A 54 5.58 0.59 -8.39
C ASP A 54 6.03 2.06 -8.51
N ALA A 55 5.96 2.82 -7.42
CA ALA A 55 6.42 4.21 -7.43
C ALA A 55 7.93 4.34 -7.71
N ILE A 56 8.75 3.45 -7.16
CA ILE A 56 10.19 3.44 -7.41
C ILE A 56 10.48 3.15 -8.89
N GLU A 57 9.80 2.17 -9.46
CA GLU A 57 9.95 1.85 -10.89
C GLU A 57 9.49 3.01 -11.79
N GLN A 58 8.45 3.74 -11.41
CA GLN A 58 8.03 4.94 -12.12
C GLN A 58 9.08 6.06 -12.06
N VAL A 59 9.71 6.25 -10.90
CA VAL A 59 10.83 7.23 -10.76
C VAL A 59 12.01 6.83 -11.64
N ARG A 60 12.38 5.53 -11.66
CA ARG A 60 13.43 5.02 -12.54
C ARG A 60 13.08 5.24 -14.01
N PHE A 61 11.85 4.91 -14.39
CA PHE A 61 11.38 5.11 -15.76
C PHE A 61 11.47 6.58 -16.20
N LEU A 62 11.06 7.53 -15.35
CA LEU A 62 11.13 8.97 -15.64
C LEU A 62 12.58 9.43 -15.76
N ARG A 63 13.48 9.01 -14.85
CA ARG A 63 14.90 9.29 -14.93
C ARG A 63 15.49 8.78 -16.24
N ASP A 64 15.25 7.52 -16.57
CA ASP A 64 15.81 6.90 -17.78
C ASP A 64 15.27 7.55 -19.04
N SER A 65 13.98 7.89 -19.06
CA SER A 65 13.35 8.63 -20.16
C SER A 65 13.96 10.01 -20.35
N ALA A 66 14.24 10.73 -19.26
CA ALA A 66 14.90 12.04 -19.31
C ALA A 66 16.32 11.93 -19.84
N CYS A 67 17.07 10.91 -19.45
CA CYS A 67 18.41 10.64 -19.95
C CYS A 67 18.42 10.31 -21.43
N LEU A 68 17.48 9.48 -21.90
CA LEU A 68 17.38 9.09 -23.31
C LEU A 68 16.89 10.22 -24.22
N ALA A 69 16.07 11.12 -23.68
CA ALA A 69 15.55 12.27 -24.44
C ALA A 69 16.63 13.34 -24.75
N THR A 70 17.76 13.31 -24.08
CA THR A 70 18.86 14.26 -24.25
C THR A 70 20.07 13.54 -24.84
N PRO A 71 20.08 13.17 -26.16
CA PRO A 71 21.21 12.49 -26.79
C PRO A 71 22.36 13.47 -26.96
N GLY A 72 23.56 13.09 -26.54
CA GLY A 72 24.76 13.80 -26.91
C GLY A 72 25.87 13.90 -25.89
N ASP A 73 25.77 13.26 -24.74
CA ASP A 73 26.89 13.21 -23.81
C ASP A 73 27.32 11.74 -23.59
N SER A 74 28.57 11.46 -23.98
CA SER A 74 29.21 10.14 -23.78
C SER A 74 29.47 9.81 -22.29
N THR A 75 29.08 10.70 -21.37
CA THR A 75 29.31 10.60 -19.93
C THR A 75 28.07 10.22 -19.12
N GLY A 76 26.96 9.86 -19.78
CA GLY A 76 25.69 9.51 -19.15
C GLY A 76 24.64 10.62 -19.24
N CYS A 77 23.72 10.69 -18.30
CA CYS A 77 22.68 11.71 -18.26
C CYS A 77 23.31 13.12 -18.12
N PRO A 78 22.90 14.10 -18.93
CA PRO A 78 23.47 15.44 -18.85
C PRO A 78 23.15 16.14 -17.54
N GLY A 79 24.17 16.50 -16.80
CA GLY A 79 24.22 17.46 -15.69
C GLY A 79 22.98 17.53 -14.79
N SER A 80 22.29 18.65 -14.81
CA SER A 80 21.10 18.91 -14.00
C SER A 80 19.80 18.31 -14.56
N ALA A 81 19.82 17.74 -15.76
CA ALA A 81 18.61 17.24 -16.44
C ALA A 81 18.24 15.80 -16.09
N TRP A 82 19.08 15.06 -15.39
CA TRP A 82 18.84 13.64 -15.09
C TRP A 82 17.62 13.35 -14.19
N LEU A 83 17.15 14.35 -13.44
CA LEU A 83 15.90 14.30 -12.68
C LEU A 83 14.79 15.14 -13.35
N GLN A 84 14.94 15.47 -14.64
CA GLN A 84 13.92 16.20 -15.36
C GLN A 84 12.61 15.40 -15.39
N GLY A 85 11.49 16.08 -15.14
CA GLY A 85 10.19 15.43 -14.98
C GLY A 85 9.86 15.01 -13.53
N LEU A 86 10.84 15.01 -12.62
CA LEU A 86 10.66 14.67 -11.20
C LEU A 86 10.67 15.90 -10.28
N ASN A 87 10.66 17.13 -10.84
CA ASN A 87 10.81 18.37 -10.07
C ASN A 87 9.80 18.50 -8.92
N ASN A 88 8.55 18.08 -9.15
CA ASN A 88 7.47 18.12 -8.14
C ASN A 88 7.65 17.11 -6.99
N CYS A 89 8.61 16.19 -7.11
CA CYS A 89 8.96 15.22 -6.07
C CYS A 89 10.20 15.60 -5.29
N LEU A 90 10.97 16.61 -5.77
CA LEU A 90 12.17 17.07 -5.08
C LEU A 90 11.81 17.78 -3.78
N ASP A 91 12.44 17.38 -2.68
CA ASP A 91 12.22 17.94 -1.34
C ASP A 91 12.47 19.46 -1.30
N SER A 92 13.38 19.95 -2.13
CA SER A 92 13.67 21.38 -2.30
C SER A 92 12.55 22.19 -2.96
N VAL A 93 11.65 21.53 -3.72
CA VAL A 93 10.54 22.17 -4.46
C VAL A 93 9.21 21.87 -3.78
N SER A 94 9.01 20.63 -3.37
CA SER A 94 7.79 20.13 -2.72
C SER A 94 8.16 19.33 -1.46
N PRO A 95 8.27 19.98 -0.30
CA PRO A 95 8.60 19.31 0.96
C PRO A 95 7.54 18.28 1.39
N ASP A 96 6.31 18.45 0.92
CA ASP A 96 5.21 17.49 1.15
C ASP A 96 5.33 16.24 0.27
N GLY A 97 6.22 16.28 -0.75
CA GLY A 97 6.39 15.21 -1.72
C GLY A 97 5.43 15.31 -2.91
N CYS A 98 5.31 14.23 -3.65
CA CYS A 98 4.47 14.15 -4.84
C CYS A 98 3.72 12.83 -4.93
N ILE A 99 2.72 12.79 -5.82
CA ILE A 99 2.10 11.58 -6.33
C ILE A 99 2.59 11.30 -7.74
N LEU A 100 2.67 10.02 -8.08
CA LEU A 100 2.98 9.52 -9.42
C LEU A 100 1.81 8.67 -9.89
N ASP A 101 1.25 8.97 -11.07
CA ASP A 101 0.20 8.16 -11.69
C ASP A 101 0.68 7.65 -13.04
N SER A 102 0.95 6.36 -13.12
CA SER A 102 1.42 5.69 -14.35
C SER A 102 0.42 5.71 -15.49
N LEU A 103 -0.85 5.98 -15.19
CA LEU A 103 -1.95 5.96 -16.17
C LEU A 103 -2.35 7.33 -16.68
N ALA A 104 -1.98 8.41 -15.98
CA ALA A 104 -2.45 9.76 -16.30
C ALA A 104 -1.89 10.28 -17.63
N THR A 105 -0.63 10.00 -17.90
CA THR A 105 0.09 10.43 -19.13
C THR A 105 1.24 9.47 -19.42
N ASN A 106 1.74 9.47 -20.66
CA ASN A 106 2.95 8.76 -21.03
C ASN A 106 3.97 9.76 -21.61
N PRO A 107 5.05 10.14 -20.90
CA PRO A 107 5.45 9.66 -19.56
C PRO A 107 4.54 10.16 -18.41
N PRO A 108 4.49 9.45 -17.26
CA PRO A 108 3.73 9.89 -16.10
C PRO A 108 4.23 11.25 -15.62
N SER A 109 3.30 12.13 -15.23
CA SER A 109 3.63 13.46 -14.72
C SER A 109 3.42 13.51 -13.21
N PRO A 110 4.46 13.76 -12.41
CA PRO A 110 4.31 13.93 -10.98
C PRO A 110 3.46 15.14 -10.63
N ALA A 111 2.54 15.00 -9.68
CA ALA A 111 1.81 16.10 -9.10
C ALA A 111 2.25 16.32 -7.66
N ALA A 112 2.56 17.58 -7.30
CA ALA A 112 2.96 17.94 -5.95
C ALA A 112 1.81 17.73 -4.96
N CYS A 113 2.11 17.21 -3.78
CA CYS A 113 1.17 17.18 -2.67
C CYS A 113 1.05 18.56 -2.05
N THR A 114 -0.12 18.90 -1.51
CA THR A 114 -0.39 20.21 -0.93
C THR A 114 -0.91 20.08 0.49
N GLY A 115 -0.43 20.97 1.41
CA GLY A 115 -0.88 21.00 2.79
C GLY A 115 -0.48 19.76 3.61
N GLY A 116 0.65 19.15 3.29
CA GLY A 116 1.18 17.98 4.00
C GLY A 116 0.49 16.65 3.67
N VAL A 117 -0.43 16.64 2.72
CA VAL A 117 -1.23 15.44 2.40
C VAL A 117 -1.25 15.21 0.89
N CYS A 118 -0.95 13.98 0.50
CA CYS A 118 -1.15 13.51 -0.87
C CYS A 118 -2.58 12.95 -1.07
N GLU A 119 -3.01 12.89 -2.31
CA GLU A 119 -4.32 12.35 -2.66
C GLU A 119 -4.42 10.86 -2.37
N THR A 120 -5.62 10.42 -1.96
CA THR A 120 -5.92 9.00 -1.73
C THR A 120 -6.04 8.27 -3.07
N MET A 121 -5.36 7.13 -3.18
CA MET A 121 -5.44 6.27 -4.36
C MET A 121 -6.83 5.64 -4.50
N ARG A 122 -7.24 5.43 -5.73
CA ARG A 122 -8.51 4.81 -6.12
C ARG A 122 -8.24 3.50 -6.83
N TYR A 123 -9.20 2.60 -6.79
CA TYR A 123 -9.05 1.27 -7.38
C TYR A 123 -9.95 1.10 -8.60
N ASP A 124 -9.34 0.81 -9.73
CA ASP A 124 -10.03 0.37 -10.94
C ASP A 124 -10.25 -1.13 -10.89
N ALA A 125 -11.48 -1.54 -10.65
CA ALA A 125 -11.87 -2.95 -10.55
C ALA A 125 -11.83 -3.67 -11.91
N THR A 126 -11.88 -2.94 -13.02
CA THR A 126 -11.84 -3.51 -14.38
C THR A 126 -10.42 -3.94 -14.75
N ASN A 127 -9.46 -3.08 -14.46
CA ASN A 127 -8.05 -3.30 -14.79
C ASN A 127 -7.23 -3.82 -13.60
N HIS A 128 -7.83 -3.93 -12.40
CA HIS A 128 -7.20 -4.38 -11.16
C HIS A 128 -5.98 -3.55 -10.72
N ILE A 129 -6.03 -2.23 -10.93
CA ILE A 129 -4.94 -1.30 -10.65
C ILE A 129 -5.36 -0.16 -9.74
N PHE A 130 -4.39 0.36 -8.98
CA PHE A 130 -4.56 1.59 -8.22
C PHE A 130 -4.09 2.79 -9.05
N ASN A 131 -4.86 3.88 -9.01
CA ASN A 131 -4.60 5.12 -9.74
C ASN A 131 -5.16 6.33 -8.98
N TYR A 132 -5.07 7.53 -9.55
CA TYR A 132 -5.62 8.76 -8.99
C TYR A 132 -6.80 9.31 -9.82
N ASN A 133 -7.40 8.52 -10.70
CA ASN A 133 -8.54 8.93 -11.51
C ASN A 133 -9.79 9.19 -10.63
N PRO A 134 -10.30 10.45 -10.55
CA PRO A 134 -11.43 10.80 -9.71
C PRO A 134 -12.74 10.11 -10.09
N ALA A 135 -12.85 9.57 -11.30
CA ALA A 135 -14.01 8.79 -11.74
C ALA A 135 -14.07 7.39 -11.09
N MET A 136 -12.96 6.89 -10.53
CA MET A 136 -12.92 5.58 -9.88
C MET A 136 -13.34 5.66 -8.42
N PRO A 137 -13.96 4.60 -7.87
CA PRO A 137 -14.38 4.57 -6.47
C PRO A 137 -13.18 4.49 -5.51
N LEU A 138 -13.33 5.04 -4.32
CA LEU A 138 -12.43 4.77 -3.21
C LEU A 138 -12.67 3.35 -2.69
N THR A 139 -11.59 2.64 -2.37
CA THR A 139 -11.68 1.36 -1.66
C THR A 139 -12.02 1.58 -0.18
N PRO A 140 -12.58 0.55 0.51
CA PRO A 140 -12.70 0.58 1.96
C PRO A 140 -11.36 0.81 2.66
N GLN A 141 -10.28 0.24 2.11
CA GLN A 141 -8.91 0.58 2.50
C GLN A 141 -8.48 1.83 1.75
N LYS A 142 -8.03 2.83 2.48
CA LYS A 142 -7.54 4.08 1.90
C LYS A 142 -6.03 4.05 1.86
N PHE A 143 -5.45 3.96 0.68
CA PHE A 143 -4.00 4.05 0.48
C PHE A 143 -3.63 5.47 0.05
N ILE A 144 -2.62 6.04 0.70
CA ILE A 144 -2.01 7.32 0.37
C ILE A 144 -0.54 7.04 0.13
N ARG A 145 -0.07 7.29 -1.09
CA ARG A 145 1.32 7.09 -1.50
C ARG A 145 1.98 8.44 -1.69
N THR A 146 3.09 8.64 -1.00
CA THR A 146 3.91 9.85 -1.07
C THR A 146 5.29 9.50 -1.56
N VAL A 147 5.78 10.20 -2.56
CA VAL A 147 7.14 10.08 -3.08
C VAL A 147 7.91 11.34 -2.76
N LYS A 148 9.10 11.20 -2.17
CA LYS A 148 10.03 12.29 -1.89
C LYS A 148 11.40 11.96 -2.45
N ILE A 149 12.06 12.94 -3.05
CA ILE A 149 13.40 12.79 -3.62
C ILE A 149 14.30 13.84 -3.01
N THR A 150 15.30 13.39 -2.27
CA THR A 150 16.40 14.25 -1.79
C THR A 150 17.60 13.99 -2.67
N ASN A 151 18.13 15.03 -3.34
CA ASN A 151 19.18 14.86 -4.33
C ASN A 151 20.44 15.68 -4.01
N THR A 152 21.57 15.14 -4.45
CA THR A 152 22.86 15.81 -4.61
C THR A 152 23.17 15.97 -6.11
N ALA A 153 24.40 16.34 -6.45
CA ALA A 153 24.80 16.47 -7.86
C ALA A 153 24.74 15.14 -8.63
N ASP A 154 25.08 14.02 -7.98
CA ASP A 154 25.29 12.72 -8.64
C ASP A 154 24.45 11.59 -8.08
N GLU A 155 23.73 11.84 -6.99
CA GLU A 155 22.94 10.85 -6.27
C GLU A 155 21.59 11.44 -5.86
N ALA A 156 20.55 10.64 -5.90
CA ALA A 156 19.27 10.97 -5.31
C ALA A 156 18.73 9.79 -4.48
N VAL A 157 18.24 10.13 -3.30
CA VAL A 157 17.55 9.18 -2.41
C VAL A 157 16.05 9.33 -2.65
N VAL A 158 15.46 8.31 -3.20
CA VAL A 158 14.00 8.19 -3.37
C VAL A 158 13.43 7.55 -2.12
N THR A 159 12.52 8.23 -1.46
CA THR A 159 11.77 7.71 -0.32
C THR A 159 10.30 7.63 -0.71
N VAL A 160 9.76 6.43 -0.69
CA VAL A 160 8.33 6.20 -0.91
C VAL A 160 7.69 5.76 0.40
N GLU A 161 6.66 6.46 0.79
CA GLU A 161 5.86 6.16 1.96
C GLU A 161 4.42 5.83 1.55
N VAL A 162 3.91 4.69 1.99
CA VAL A 162 2.53 4.28 1.77
C VAL A 162 1.84 4.18 3.11
N ASN A 163 0.94 5.12 3.36
CA ASN A 163 0.05 5.15 4.50
C ASN A 163 -1.28 4.49 4.13
N TRP A 164 -1.88 3.75 5.04
CA TRP A 164 -3.23 3.22 4.80
C TRP A 164 -4.07 3.11 6.07
N VAL A 165 -5.36 3.17 5.83
CA VAL A 165 -6.39 2.91 6.84
C VAL A 165 -7.04 1.60 6.48
N ASP A 166 -7.15 0.67 7.42
CA ASP A 166 -7.79 -0.60 7.18
C ASP A 166 -9.32 -0.49 7.07
N ARG A 167 -10.00 -1.62 6.80
CA ARG A 167 -11.47 -1.67 6.67
C ARG A 167 -12.21 -1.32 7.95
N ALA A 168 -11.56 -1.42 9.11
CA ALA A 168 -12.11 -1.05 10.40
C ALA A 168 -11.89 0.44 10.73
N GLY A 169 -11.26 1.20 9.83
CA GLY A 169 -10.94 2.62 10.04
C GLY A 169 -9.70 2.86 10.90
N ILE A 170 -8.87 1.82 11.12
CA ILE A 170 -7.66 1.92 11.93
C ILE A 170 -6.48 2.30 11.02
N THR A 171 -5.80 3.40 11.34
CA THR A 171 -4.54 3.77 10.68
C THR A 171 -3.46 2.78 11.06
N ARG A 172 -2.80 2.23 10.06
CA ARG A 172 -1.72 1.25 10.22
C ARG A 172 -0.35 1.90 10.09
N VAL A 173 0.66 1.20 10.58
CA VAL A 173 2.06 1.64 10.45
C VAL A 173 2.39 1.79 8.96
N PRO A 174 2.97 2.92 8.53
CA PRO A 174 3.31 3.15 7.15
C PRO A 174 4.40 2.19 6.66
N ILE A 175 4.34 1.89 5.37
CA ILE A 175 5.42 1.18 4.68
C ILE A 175 6.31 2.24 4.06
N THR A 176 7.59 2.22 4.42
CA THR A 176 8.59 3.12 3.87
C THR A 176 9.64 2.31 3.12
N VAL A 177 9.82 2.60 1.84
CA VAL A 177 10.88 2.03 1.00
C VAL A 177 11.80 3.16 0.57
N ARG A 178 13.10 2.91 0.63
CA ARG A 178 14.13 3.86 0.20
C ARG A 178 15.04 3.21 -0.81
N GLU A 179 15.42 4.00 -1.82
CA GLU A 179 16.36 3.58 -2.85
C GLU A 179 17.26 4.72 -3.24
N ASN A 180 18.52 4.41 -3.47
CA ASN A 180 19.49 5.34 -4.02
C ASN A 180 19.59 5.14 -5.53
N ILE A 181 19.38 6.19 -6.29
CA ILE A 181 19.58 6.23 -7.73
C ILE A 181 20.74 7.16 -8.06
N PHE A 182 21.50 6.80 -9.07
CA PHE A 182 22.70 7.54 -9.46
C PHE A 182 22.57 8.07 -10.87
N ARG A 183 23.26 9.17 -11.15
CA ARG A 183 23.26 9.83 -12.46
C ARG A 183 23.85 8.96 -13.57
N TRP A 184 24.79 8.08 -13.24
CA TRP A 184 25.56 7.26 -14.22
C TRP A 184 25.03 5.82 -14.41
N GLN A 185 23.91 5.49 -13.85
CA GLN A 185 23.32 4.15 -14.02
C GLN A 185 22.40 4.09 -15.23
#